data_cf2e0d2ef6abbb7e19c72d3924c1862f
#
_entry.id   cf2e0d2ef6abbb7e19c72d3924c1862f
#
_cell.length_a   1.000
_cell.length_b   1.000
_cell.length_c   1.000
_cell.angle_alpha   90.00
_cell.angle_beta   90.00
_cell.angle_gamma   90.00
#
_symmetry.space_group_name_H-M   'P 1'
#
loop_
_entity.id
_entity.type
_entity.pdbx_description
1 polymer ?
#
loop_
_entity_poly.entity_id
_entity_poly.type
_entity_poly.pdbx_seq_one_letter_code
_entity_poly.pdbx_strand_id
1 'polypeptide(L)'
;MRFRKRRYIKIEPKEKIEIKKDNWFKCEQCGKLLYKKKWQENLKVCPHCGKYGRMSAMERINMLADTDSFKELWGDMVSGDPLNFMGVKGYKEKLAEEMQKTGCKEAIITGECKIGGVPCVVAAIDANFIMGSMGSVVGEKFTRAVEYVLEKKYPFISVSGGGGGARMYEGAISLMQMAKTAAVTGKLKQAGVLYVSVLTDPTMGGIAASFAFLGDIILAEPGALIGFAGPRVIEQTIRQKLPSDFQRTEFLFEHGMIDIISKRAELKDNISKILKILYT
;
A
#
# COMPACT_ATOMS: atom_id res chain seq x y z
N MET A 1 -77.89 11.76 18.59
CA MET A 1 -76.59 11.55 17.80
C MET A 1 -75.42 11.75 18.73
N ARG A 2 -74.72 10.64 19.12
CA ARG A 2 -73.49 10.73 19.95
C ARG A 2 -72.27 10.77 19.05
N PHE A 3 -71.59 11.92 19.03
CA PHE A 3 -70.29 12.08 18.30
C PHE A 3 -69.23 11.25 19.01
N ARG A 4 -68.67 10.20 18.32
CA ARG A 4 -67.50 9.47 18.78
C ARG A 4 -66.26 10.37 18.64
N LYS A 5 -65.60 10.73 19.76
CA LYS A 5 -64.29 11.40 19.76
C LYS A 5 -63.26 10.49 19.11
N ARG A 6 -62.63 10.94 18.01
CA ARG A 6 -61.48 10.29 17.40
C ARG A 6 -60.31 10.28 18.40
N ARG A 7 -59.81 9.12 18.76
CA ARG A 7 -58.54 8.98 19.53
C ARG A 7 -57.41 9.19 18.55
N TYR A 8 -56.63 10.25 18.72
CA TYR A 8 -55.36 10.45 18.03
C TYR A 8 -54.27 9.74 18.84
N ILE A 9 -53.51 8.87 18.18
CA ILE A 9 -52.28 8.30 18.73
C ILE A 9 -51.18 9.35 18.54
N LYS A 10 -50.63 9.87 19.62
CA LYS A 10 -49.39 10.70 19.57
C LYS A 10 -48.26 9.76 19.18
N ILE A 11 -47.76 9.89 17.97
CA ILE A 11 -46.51 9.27 17.56
C ILE A 11 -45.39 10.16 18.12
N GLU A 12 -44.69 9.67 19.12
CA GLU A 12 -43.46 10.34 19.58
C GLU A 12 -42.47 10.32 18.42
N PRO A 13 -41.87 11.48 18.06
CA PRO A 13 -40.85 11.49 17.02
C PRO A 13 -39.69 10.65 17.49
N LYS A 14 -39.38 9.56 16.75
CA LYS A 14 -38.10 8.86 16.92
C LYS A 14 -36.98 9.89 16.82
N GLU A 15 -36.01 9.80 17.74
CA GLU A 15 -34.83 10.66 17.75
C GLU A 15 -34.31 10.84 16.33
N LYS A 16 -34.16 12.08 15.91
CA LYS A 16 -33.54 12.41 14.64
C LYS A 16 -32.10 11.92 14.69
N ILE A 17 -31.82 10.87 13.95
CA ILE A 17 -30.44 10.42 13.75
C ILE A 17 -29.73 11.56 13.00
N GLU A 18 -28.87 12.32 13.68
CA GLU A 18 -27.99 13.29 13.05
C GLU A 18 -27.03 12.55 12.13
N ILE A 19 -27.27 12.62 10.84
CA ILE A 19 -26.35 12.10 9.83
C ILE A 19 -25.19 13.08 9.77
N LYS A 20 -24.11 12.77 10.50
CA LYS A 20 -22.85 13.54 10.40
C LYS A 20 -22.36 13.45 8.96
N LYS A 21 -22.28 14.58 8.27
CA LYS A 21 -21.84 14.69 6.86
C LYS A 21 -20.48 14.03 6.63
N ASP A 22 -19.61 14.03 7.63
CA ASP A 22 -18.26 13.45 7.60
C ASP A 22 -18.19 11.93 7.47
N ASN A 23 -19.33 11.24 7.63
CA ASN A 23 -19.40 9.79 7.51
C ASN A 23 -19.65 9.29 6.08
N TRP A 24 -19.82 10.20 5.13
CA TRP A 24 -20.15 9.89 3.75
C TRP A 24 -19.15 10.53 2.80
N PHE A 25 -18.80 9.82 1.73
CA PHE A 25 -17.98 10.33 0.65
C PHE A 25 -18.45 9.76 -0.68
N LYS A 26 -18.06 10.40 -1.78
CA LYS A 26 -18.33 9.92 -3.14
C LYS A 26 -17.19 9.05 -3.63
N CYS A 27 -17.52 7.89 -4.20
CA CYS A 27 -16.54 7.08 -4.91
C CYS A 27 -15.99 7.89 -6.11
N GLU A 28 -14.67 7.99 -6.21
CA GLU A 28 -14.01 8.76 -7.29
C GLU A 28 -14.30 8.19 -8.69
N GLN A 29 -14.55 6.88 -8.80
CA GLN A 29 -14.79 6.24 -10.09
C GLN A 29 -16.27 6.27 -10.50
N CYS A 30 -17.21 5.87 -9.64
CA CYS A 30 -18.63 5.75 -10.00
C CYS A 30 -19.51 6.87 -9.45
N GLY A 31 -18.98 7.80 -8.65
CA GLY A 31 -19.70 8.93 -8.08
C GLY A 31 -20.77 8.59 -7.04
N LYS A 32 -21.00 7.31 -6.73
CA LYS A 32 -21.99 6.90 -5.73
C LYS A 32 -21.54 7.24 -4.32
N LEU A 33 -22.51 7.62 -3.46
CA LEU A 33 -22.28 7.89 -2.05
C LEU A 33 -21.99 6.59 -1.30
N LEU A 34 -20.94 6.60 -0.49
CA LEU A 34 -20.49 5.48 0.33
C LEU A 34 -20.49 5.89 1.79
N TYR A 35 -20.99 5.01 2.67
CA TYR A 35 -20.84 5.17 4.11
C TYR A 35 -19.45 4.71 4.54
N LYS A 36 -18.66 5.60 5.12
CA LYS A 36 -17.24 5.42 5.43
C LYS A 36 -16.96 4.14 6.22
N LYS A 37 -17.77 3.85 7.24
CA LYS A 37 -17.61 2.64 8.06
C LYS A 37 -17.79 1.36 7.22
N LYS A 38 -18.87 1.27 6.42
CA LYS A 38 -19.09 0.10 5.54
C LYS A 38 -18.01 -0.06 4.49
N TRP A 39 -17.48 1.05 3.96
CA TRP A 39 -16.37 1.00 3.03
C TRP A 39 -15.08 0.51 3.69
N GLN A 40 -14.82 0.91 4.94
CA GLN A 40 -13.69 0.38 5.73
C GLN A 40 -13.85 -1.11 6.03
N GLU A 41 -15.04 -1.55 6.47
CA GLU A 41 -15.37 -2.97 6.69
C GLU A 41 -15.19 -3.81 5.42
N ASN A 42 -15.47 -3.23 4.23
CA ASN A 42 -15.23 -3.85 2.94
C ASN A 42 -13.80 -3.62 2.42
N LEU A 43 -12.82 -3.48 3.31
CA LEU A 43 -11.40 -3.29 3.01
C LEU A 43 -11.16 -2.15 2.01
N LYS A 44 -11.93 -1.08 2.10
CA LYS A 44 -11.87 0.08 1.20
C LYS A 44 -12.12 -0.25 -0.29
N VAL A 45 -12.86 -1.31 -0.58
CA VAL A 45 -13.34 -1.63 -1.93
C VAL A 45 -14.74 -1.07 -2.12
N CYS A 46 -14.97 -0.35 -3.21
CA CYS A 46 -16.29 0.18 -3.52
C CYS A 46 -17.28 -0.94 -3.83
N PRO A 47 -18.40 -1.09 -3.10
CA PRO A 47 -19.35 -2.17 -3.33
C PRO A 47 -20.13 -2.04 -4.64
N HIS A 48 -20.06 -0.87 -5.30
CA HIS A 48 -20.82 -0.61 -6.53
C HIS A 48 -20.00 -0.83 -7.81
N CYS A 49 -18.73 -0.47 -7.80
CA CYS A 49 -17.90 -0.56 -9.02
C CYS A 49 -16.59 -1.34 -8.81
N GLY A 50 -16.35 -1.88 -7.61
CA GLY A 50 -15.15 -2.64 -7.32
C GLY A 50 -13.86 -1.81 -7.19
N LYS A 51 -13.92 -0.45 -7.31
CA LYS A 51 -12.72 0.39 -7.19
C LYS A 51 -12.06 0.18 -5.82
N TYR A 52 -10.78 -0.11 -5.85
CA TYR A 52 -9.94 -0.22 -4.67
C TYR A 52 -9.52 1.18 -4.18
N GLY A 53 -9.88 1.52 -2.95
CA GLY A 53 -9.41 2.74 -2.29
C GLY A 53 -8.02 2.54 -1.68
N ARG A 54 -7.30 3.63 -1.46
CA ARG A 54 -5.96 3.58 -0.84
C ARG A 54 -6.04 3.12 0.62
N MET A 55 -5.12 2.26 1.00
CA MET A 55 -4.88 1.84 2.38
C MET A 55 -3.53 2.36 2.85
N SER A 56 -3.42 2.72 4.13
CA SER A 56 -2.13 3.00 4.74
C SER A 56 -1.30 1.72 4.90
N ALA A 57 0.00 1.87 5.14
CA ALA A 57 0.88 0.75 5.40
C ALA A 57 0.41 -0.08 6.61
N MET A 58 0.01 0.58 7.70
CA MET A 58 -0.48 -0.11 8.90
C MET A 58 -1.80 -0.85 8.64
N GLU A 59 -2.73 -0.27 7.86
CA GLU A 59 -3.96 -0.98 7.48
C GLU A 59 -3.65 -2.24 6.65
N ARG A 60 -2.65 -2.18 5.77
CA ARG A 60 -2.18 -3.33 4.98
C ARG A 60 -1.60 -4.42 5.88
N ILE A 61 -0.74 -4.03 6.81
CA ILE A 61 -0.13 -4.94 7.78
C ILE A 61 -1.21 -5.62 8.63
N ASN A 62 -2.15 -4.84 9.20
CA ASN A 62 -3.24 -5.37 10.02
C ASN A 62 -4.17 -6.31 9.25
N MET A 63 -4.33 -6.11 7.94
CA MET A 63 -5.12 -7.00 7.08
C MET A 63 -4.41 -8.35 6.85
N LEU A 64 -3.08 -8.35 6.75
CA LEU A 64 -2.29 -9.54 6.42
C LEU A 64 -1.85 -10.31 7.67
N ALA A 65 -1.39 -9.63 8.69
CA ALA A 65 -0.88 -10.24 9.91
C ALA A 65 -1.97 -10.98 10.70
N ASP A 66 -1.56 -11.98 11.45
CA ASP A 66 -2.42 -12.60 12.45
C ASP A 66 -2.61 -11.63 13.63
N THR A 67 -3.74 -11.74 14.31
CA THR A 67 -4.09 -10.84 15.43
C THR A 67 -2.94 -10.79 16.45
N ASP A 68 -2.58 -9.57 16.85
CA ASP A 68 -1.56 -9.26 17.86
C ASP A 68 -0.14 -9.83 17.57
N SER A 69 0.12 -10.27 16.34
CA SER A 69 1.41 -10.85 15.97
C SER A 69 2.43 -9.83 15.45
N PHE A 70 2.00 -8.62 15.05
CA PHE A 70 2.88 -7.64 14.44
C PHE A 70 3.72 -6.90 15.48
N LYS A 71 5.03 -6.86 15.25
CA LYS A 71 6.00 -6.08 16.01
C LYS A 71 6.80 -5.21 15.05
N GLU A 72 6.62 -3.89 15.13
CA GLU A 72 7.37 -2.95 14.29
C GLU A 72 8.87 -3.00 14.60
N LEU A 73 9.68 -2.98 13.54
CA LEU A 73 11.14 -2.89 13.60
C LEU A 73 11.57 -1.54 13.01
N TRP A 74 12.54 -0.90 13.68
CA TRP A 74 13.12 0.42 13.27
C TRP A 74 12.07 1.53 13.09
N GLY A 75 11.02 1.52 13.92
CA GLY A 75 9.92 2.48 13.84
C GLY A 75 10.32 3.93 14.19
N ASP A 76 11.49 4.14 14.79
CA ASP A 76 12.02 5.44 15.18
C ASP A 76 12.89 6.12 14.10
N MET A 77 13.23 5.43 13.02
CA MET A 77 14.03 6.00 11.94
C MET A 77 13.27 7.10 11.18
N VAL A 78 13.92 8.25 11.00
CA VAL A 78 13.39 9.45 10.34
C VAL A 78 14.38 9.93 9.29
N SER A 79 13.89 10.34 8.13
CA SER A 79 14.72 10.95 7.08
C SER A 79 15.31 12.27 7.55
N GLY A 80 16.60 12.46 7.27
CA GLY A 80 17.29 13.73 7.40
C GLY A 80 17.18 14.59 6.15
N ASP A 81 17.75 15.80 6.22
CA ASP A 81 17.88 16.69 5.07
C ASP A 81 19.36 17.01 4.82
N PRO A 82 20.13 16.04 4.25
CA PRO A 82 21.55 16.22 4.07
C PRO A 82 21.91 17.26 2.99
N LEU A 83 20.96 17.60 2.12
CA LEU A 83 21.15 18.52 1.01
C LEU A 83 20.63 19.94 1.33
N ASN A 84 19.97 20.14 2.47
CA ASN A 84 19.24 21.37 2.80
C ASN A 84 18.34 21.80 1.62
N PHE A 85 17.59 20.84 1.07
CA PHE A 85 16.83 21.01 -0.16
C PHE A 85 15.67 21.98 0.03
N MET A 86 15.62 22.98 -0.84
CA MET A 86 14.55 23.98 -0.92
C MET A 86 13.77 23.80 -2.23
N GLY A 87 12.55 23.34 -2.12
CA GLY A 87 11.56 23.34 -3.20
C GLY A 87 10.57 24.49 -3.00
N VAL A 88 9.28 24.21 -3.14
CA VAL A 88 8.22 25.13 -2.71
C VAL A 88 8.27 25.37 -1.19
N LYS A 89 8.68 24.32 -0.44
CA LYS A 89 8.98 24.33 1.00
C LYS A 89 10.29 23.60 1.25
N GLY A 90 10.92 23.87 2.38
CA GLY A 90 12.08 23.10 2.84
C GLY A 90 11.72 21.64 3.11
N TYR A 91 12.68 20.74 2.89
CA TYR A 91 12.42 19.31 3.07
C TYR A 91 12.08 18.94 4.53
N LYS A 92 12.75 19.55 5.51
CA LYS A 92 12.45 19.36 6.94
C LYS A 92 11.02 19.73 7.28
N GLU A 93 10.53 20.86 6.75
CA GLU A 93 9.15 21.32 6.94
C GLU A 93 8.18 20.32 6.30
N LYS A 94 8.47 19.88 5.08
CA LYS A 94 7.66 18.88 4.38
C LYS A 94 7.56 17.55 5.13
N LEU A 95 8.67 17.06 5.69
CA LEU A 95 8.68 15.86 6.52
C LEU A 95 7.79 16.01 7.76
N ALA A 96 7.91 17.15 8.48
CA ALA A 96 7.12 17.42 9.67
C ALA A 96 5.60 17.46 9.35
N GLU A 97 5.20 18.10 8.26
CA GLU A 97 3.81 18.13 7.79
C GLU A 97 3.29 16.71 7.47
N GLU A 98 4.07 15.90 6.76
CA GLU A 98 3.64 14.55 6.41
C GLU A 98 3.56 13.62 7.63
N MET A 99 4.50 13.75 8.59
CA MET A 99 4.43 13.03 9.86
C MET A 99 3.15 13.40 10.64
N GLN A 100 2.83 14.69 10.74
CA GLN A 100 1.61 15.14 11.42
C GLN A 100 0.34 14.63 10.72
N LYS A 101 0.32 14.66 9.39
CA LYS A 101 -0.82 14.27 8.56
C LYS A 101 -1.09 12.77 8.58
N THR A 102 -0.04 11.95 8.54
CA THR A 102 -0.14 10.50 8.38
C THR A 102 0.00 9.72 9.68
N GLY A 103 0.60 10.32 10.69
CA GLY A 103 1.02 9.64 11.92
C GLY A 103 2.24 8.73 11.75
N CYS A 104 2.79 8.64 10.53
CA CYS A 104 3.96 7.83 10.22
C CYS A 104 5.24 8.66 10.27
N LYS A 105 6.35 8.05 10.66
CA LYS A 105 7.67 8.70 10.64
C LYS A 105 8.33 8.64 9.26
N GLU A 106 7.93 7.68 8.43
CA GLU A 106 8.43 7.49 7.07
C GLU A 106 7.42 6.72 6.19
N ALA A 107 7.66 6.72 4.87
CA ALA A 107 6.79 6.08 3.87
C ALA A 107 6.85 4.53 3.89
N ILE A 108 7.59 3.94 4.80
CA ILE A 108 7.68 2.48 4.95
C ILE A 108 7.52 2.07 6.41
N ILE A 109 6.71 1.05 6.64
CA ILE A 109 6.63 0.35 7.93
C ILE A 109 7.17 -1.06 7.72
N THR A 110 8.07 -1.48 8.59
CA THR A 110 8.69 -2.82 8.57
C THR A 110 8.51 -3.50 9.91
N GLY A 111 8.30 -4.78 9.92
CA GLY A 111 8.15 -5.52 11.17
C GLY A 111 8.05 -7.02 11.00
N GLU A 112 8.20 -7.72 12.13
CA GLU A 112 7.98 -9.15 12.25
C GLU A 112 6.51 -9.42 12.55
N CYS A 113 5.94 -10.46 11.93
CA CYS A 113 4.57 -10.89 12.20
C CYS A 113 4.40 -12.38 11.90
N LYS A 114 3.17 -12.87 12.08
CA LYS A 114 2.74 -14.17 11.57
C LYS A 114 1.64 -13.97 10.53
N ILE A 115 1.65 -14.78 9.48
CA ILE A 115 0.57 -14.86 8.48
C ILE A 115 0.15 -16.32 8.37
N GLY A 116 -1.08 -16.62 8.79
CA GLY A 116 -1.58 -18.00 8.84
C GLY A 116 -0.76 -18.91 9.72
N GLY A 117 -0.21 -18.39 10.82
CA GLY A 117 0.66 -19.08 11.78
C GLY A 117 2.14 -19.11 11.41
N VAL A 118 2.53 -18.76 10.17
CA VAL A 118 3.92 -18.77 9.71
C VAL A 118 4.62 -17.48 10.09
N PRO A 119 5.77 -17.49 10.80
CA PRO A 119 6.54 -16.31 11.09
C PRO A 119 7.14 -15.72 9.81
N CYS A 120 7.08 -14.41 9.65
CA CYS A 120 7.58 -13.69 8.48
C CYS A 120 7.93 -12.25 8.81
N VAL A 121 8.61 -11.57 7.90
CA VAL A 121 8.86 -10.12 7.99
C VAL A 121 8.10 -9.44 6.87
N VAL A 122 7.40 -8.36 7.23
CA VAL A 122 6.65 -7.55 6.28
C VAL A 122 7.26 -6.15 6.14
N ALA A 123 7.29 -5.65 4.92
CA ALA A 123 7.64 -4.27 4.59
C ALA A 123 6.53 -3.65 3.74
N ALA A 124 5.80 -2.67 4.28
CA ALA A 124 4.67 -2.04 3.59
C ALA A 124 4.93 -0.57 3.33
N ILE A 125 4.72 -0.13 2.08
CA ILE A 125 4.85 1.26 1.66
C ILE A 125 3.54 2.00 1.90
N ASP A 126 3.63 3.22 2.46
CA ASP A 126 2.49 4.12 2.65
C ASP A 126 2.45 5.21 1.57
N ALA A 127 1.52 5.09 0.65
CA ALA A 127 1.31 6.10 -0.40
C ALA A 127 0.86 7.48 0.13
N ASN A 128 0.41 7.56 1.38
CA ASN A 128 -0.03 8.83 1.96
C ASN A 128 1.16 9.68 2.42
N PHE A 129 2.31 9.08 2.72
CA PHE A 129 3.53 9.79 3.11
C PHE A 129 4.36 10.10 1.87
N ILE A 130 4.41 11.36 1.45
CA ILE A 130 5.11 11.84 0.23
C ILE A 130 4.90 10.89 -0.98
N MET A 131 3.66 10.50 -1.23
CA MET A 131 3.25 9.58 -2.31
C MET A 131 3.95 8.21 -2.28
N GLY A 132 4.44 7.75 -1.12
CA GLY A 132 5.20 6.52 -1.01
C GLY A 132 6.56 6.57 -1.71
N SER A 133 7.15 7.76 -1.85
CA SER A 133 8.43 7.91 -2.57
C SER A 133 9.59 7.26 -1.82
N MET A 134 10.51 6.67 -2.59
CA MET A 134 11.71 6.05 -2.07
C MET A 134 12.72 7.10 -1.63
N GLY A 135 12.90 7.26 -0.33
CA GLY A 135 13.97 8.06 0.30
C GLY A 135 15.02 7.16 0.95
N SER A 136 16.04 7.78 1.54
CA SER A 136 17.16 7.11 2.21
C SER A 136 16.68 6.14 3.30
N VAL A 137 15.75 6.56 4.15
CA VAL A 137 15.20 5.72 5.22
C VAL A 137 14.30 4.61 4.68
N VAL A 138 13.57 4.84 3.59
CA VAL A 138 12.81 3.78 2.93
C VAL A 138 13.73 2.65 2.48
N GLY A 139 14.81 3.00 1.77
CA GLY A 139 15.81 2.02 1.33
C GLY A 139 16.54 1.35 2.49
N GLU A 140 16.88 2.11 3.55
CA GLU A 140 17.54 1.57 4.75
C GLU A 140 16.65 0.59 5.51
N LYS A 141 15.41 0.96 5.83
CA LYS A 141 14.47 0.06 6.53
C LYS A 141 14.19 -1.20 5.73
N PHE A 142 14.01 -1.08 4.41
CA PHE A 142 13.86 -2.25 3.53
C PHE A 142 15.10 -3.16 3.58
N THR A 143 16.30 -2.57 3.47
CA THR A 143 17.56 -3.31 3.53
C THR A 143 17.72 -4.06 4.85
N ARG A 144 17.53 -3.37 5.97
CA ARG A 144 17.57 -4.00 7.30
C ARG A 144 16.55 -5.11 7.47
N ALA A 145 15.34 -4.93 6.93
CA ALA A 145 14.31 -5.96 6.97
C ALA A 145 14.77 -7.23 6.22
N VAL A 146 15.40 -7.06 5.06
CA VAL A 146 15.96 -8.19 4.29
C VAL A 146 17.14 -8.83 5.02
N GLU A 147 18.05 -8.04 5.61
CA GLU A 147 19.18 -8.57 6.39
C GLU A 147 18.69 -9.36 7.61
N TYR A 148 17.66 -8.85 8.31
CA TYR A 148 17.02 -9.56 9.41
C TYR A 148 16.38 -10.89 8.98
N VAL A 149 15.74 -10.90 7.82
CA VAL A 149 15.15 -12.10 7.20
C VAL A 149 16.22 -13.15 6.91
N LEU A 150 17.38 -12.72 6.39
CA LEU A 150 18.51 -13.63 6.11
C LEU A 150 19.06 -14.29 7.38
N GLU A 151 19.15 -13.55 8.48
CA GLU A 151 19.58 -14.08 9.79
C GLU A 151 18.55 -15.08 10.37
N LYS A 152 17.26 -14.75 10.30
CA LYS A 152 16.18 -15.56 10.85
C LYS A 152 15.75 -16.69 9.92
N LYS A 153 16.09 -16.61 8.64
CA LYS A 153 15.59 -17.48 7.56
C LYS A 153 14.05 -17.45 7.44
N TYR A 154 13.43 -16.34 7.78
CA TYR A 154 12.00 -16.15 7.63
C TYR A 154 11.64 -15.75 6.19
N PRO A 155 10.42 -16.03 5.71
CA PRO A 155 9.93 -15.46 4.46
C PRO A 155 9.84 -13.94 4.55
N PHE A 156 10.09 -13.27 3.44
CA PHE A 156 9.95 -11.83 3.31
C PHE A 156 8.73 -11.46 2.48
N ILE A 157 7.91 -10.53 2.97
CA ILE A 157 6.73 -10.04 2.25
C ILE A 157 6.86 -8.53 2.07
N SER A 158 6.87 -8.03 0.84
CA SER A 158 6.73 -6.61 0.58
C SER A 158 5.32 -6.27 0.08
N VAL A 159 4.77 -5.16 0.56
CA VAL A 159 3.53 -4.59 0.04
C VAL A 159 3.84 -3.22 -0.55
N SER A 160 3.88 -3.17 -1.86
CA SER A 160 4.18 -1.94 -2.61
C SER A 160 2.91 -1.13 -2.82
N GLY A 161 2.99 0.16 -2.59
CA GLY A 161 1.86 1.07 -2.76
C GLY A 161 2.36 2.50 -2.80
N GLY A 162 3.01 2.90 -3.89
CA GLY A 162 3.55 4.24 -4.00
C GLY A 162 3.74 4.68 -5.46
N GLY A 163 3.38 5.92 -5.74
CA GLY A 163 3.53 6.54 -7.06
C GLY A 163 4.65 7.58 -7.13
N GLY A 164 5.35 7.83 -6.00
CA GLY A 164 6.29 8.95 -5.87
C GLY A 164 7.68 8.74 -6.48
N GLY A 165 8.02 7.54 -6.90
CA GLY A 165 9.35 7.24 -7.45
C GLY A 165 10.48 7.53 -6.45
N ALA A 166 11.66 7.92 -6.95
CA ALA A 166 12.78 8.40 -6.12
C ALA A 166 12.44 9.78 -5.53
N ARG A 167 12.71 9.97 -4.23
CA ARG A 167 12.38 11.22 -3.51
C ARG A 167 13.29 12.37 -3.95
N MET A 168 12.73 13.33 -4.68
CA MET A 168 13.48 14.45 -5.25
C MET A 168 14.25 15.28 -4.20
N TYR A 169 13.69 15.44 -3.00
CA TYR A 169 14.32 16.18 -1.90
C TYR A 169 15.69 15.62 -1.48
N GLU A 170 15.94 14.34 -1.73
CA GLU A 170 17.18 13.65 -1.38
C GLU A 170 18.10 13.44 -2.59
N GLY A 171 17.75 13.95 -3.78
CA GLY A 171 18.57 13.92 -4.97
C GLY A 171 19.11 12.53 -5.31
N ALA A 172 20.43 12.44 -5.58
CA ALA A 172 21.09 11.19 -5.92
C ALA A 172 21.05 10.14 -4.79
N ILE A 173 20.92 10.55 -3.54
CA ILE A 173 20.82 9.64 -2.39
C ILE A 173 19.59 8.74 -2.54
N SER A 174 18.43 9.32 -2.94
CA SER A 174 17.23 8.56 -3.17
C SER A 174 17.32 7.63 -4.39
N LEU A 175 18.00 8.05 -5.46
CA LEU A 175 18.25 7.19 -6.63
C LEU A 175 19.07 5.96 -6.26
N MET A 176 20.09 6.12 -5.43
CA MET A 176 20.95 5.01 -5.00
C MET A 176 20.23 3.99 -4.11
N GLN A 177 19.08 4.33 -3.52
CA GLN A 177 18.29 3.36 -2.77
C GLN A 177 17.73 2.25 -3.68
N MET A 178 17.44 2.53 -4.95
CA MET A 178 17.03 1.48 -5.91
C MET A 178 18.11 0.42 -6.06
N ALA A 179 19.35 0.83 -6.29
CA ALA A 179 20.47 -0.10 -6.38
C ALA A 179 20.70 -0.88 -5.07
N LYS A 180 20.60 -0.20 -3.92
CA LYS A 180 20.74 -0.79 -2.59
C LYS A 180 19.69 -1.86 -2.32
N THR A 181 18.41 -1.57 -2.55
CA THR A 181 17.31 -2.51 -2.32
C THR A 181 17.35 -3.68 -3.30
N ALA A 182 17.66 -3.45 -4.57
CA ALA A 182 17.84 -4.51 -5.55
C ALA A 182 19.01 -5.44 -5.19
N ALA A 183 20.16 -4.88 -4.78
CA ALA A 183 21.32 -5.67 -4.38
C ALA A 183 21.04 -6.56 -3.15
N VAL A 184 20.37 -6.02 -2.13
CA VAL A 184 20.05 -6.82 -0.93
C VAL A 184 18.99 -7.88 -1.24
N THR A 185 18.02 -7.61 -2.12
CA THR A 185 17.03 -8.60 -2.57
C THR A 185 17.71 -9.77 -3.28
N GLY A 186 18.76 -9.50 -4.07
CA GLY A 186 19.55 -10.57 -4.70
C GLY A 186 20.15 -11.56 -3.69
N LYS A 187 20.45 -11.13 -2.46
CA LYS A 187 20.94 -12.03 -1.39
C LYS A 187 19.85 -13.00 -0.91
N LEU A 188 18.57 -12.62 -0.92
CA LEU A 188 17.46 -13.53 -0.58
C LEU A 188 17.46 -14.73 -1.52
N LYS A 189 17.53 -14.47 -2.81
CA LYS A 189 17.57 -15.52 -3.84
C LYS A 189 18.78 -16.43 -3.67
N GLN A 190 19.96 -15.88 -3.43
CA GLN A 190 21.17 -16.66 -3.17
C GLN A 190 21.08 -17.54 -1.92
N ALA A 191 20.39 -17.06 -0.89
CA ALA A 191 20.18 -17.78 0.37
C ALA A 191 18.99 -18.76 0.34
N GLY A 192 18.22 -18.81 -0.75
CA GLY A 192 17.02 -19.64 -0.86
C GLY A 192 15.89 -19.18 0.06
N VAL A 193 15.85 -17.90 0.41
CA VAL A 193 14.82 -17.32 1.28
C VAL A 193 13.68 -16.78 0.45
N LEU A 194 12.46 -17.27 0.70
CA LEU A 194 11.26 -16.91 -0.06
C LEU A 194 10.94 -15.41 0.07
N TYR A 195 10.77 -14.75 -1.08
CA TYR A 195 10.31 -13.39 -1.19
C TYR A 195 8.98 -13.29 -1.94
N VAL A 196 7.92 -12.86 -1.26
CA VAL A 196 6.59 -12.61 -1.83
C VAL A 196 6.37 -11.11 -1.97
N SER A 197 6.12 -10.64 -3.19
CA SER A 197 5.84 -9.24 -3.48
C SER A 197 4.35 -9.03 -3.77
N VAL A 198 3.73 -8.05 -3.10
CA VAL A 198 2.32 -7.66 -3.30
C VAL A 198 2.28 -6.27 -3.91
N LEU A 199 1.78 -6.16 -5.13
CA LEU A 199 1.66 -4.92 -5.87
C LEU A 199 0.26 -4.33 -5.72
N THR A 200 0.18 -3.05 -5.32
CA THR A 200 -1.11 -2.37 -5.11
C THR A 200 -1.18 -1.05 -5.91
N ASP A 201 -2.36 -0.42 -5.96
CA ASP A 201 -2.60 0.80 -6.75
C ASP A 201 -2.17 2.08 -5.99
N PRO A 202 -1.21 2.87 -6.54
CA PRO A 202 -0.29 2.56 -7.63
C PRO A 202 1.02 1.94 -7.15
N THR A 203 1.72 1.17 -8.00
CA THR A 203 3.11 0.75 -7.78
C THR A 203 3.95 1.24 -8.95
N MET A 204 4.68 2.36 -8.78
CA MET A 204 5.32 3.08 -9.87
C MET A 204 6.77 3.47 -9.55
N GLY A 205 7.49 3.89 -10.59
CA GLY A 205 8.80 4.53 -10.47
C GLY A 205 9.86 3.66 -9.83
N GLY A 206 10.63 4.23 -8.90
CA GLY A 206 11.76 3.58 -8.25
C GLY A 206 11.40 2.31 -7.48
N ILE A 207 10.21 2.23 -6.90
CA ILE A 207 9.71 1.03 -6.20
C ILE A 207 9.54 -0.11 -7.20
N ALA A 208 8.83 0.14 -8.31
CA ALA A 208 8.64 -0.86 -9.37
C ALA A 208 9.98 -1.29 -9.97
N ALA A 209 10.89 -0.34 -10.24
CA ALA A 209 12.18 -0.60 -10.86
C ALA A 209 13.22 -1.28 -9.95
N SER A 210 12.94 -1.43 -8.66
CA SER A 210 13.93 -1.97 -7.71
C SER A 210 13.50 -3.29 -7.08
N PHE A 211 12.62 -3.27 -6.10
CA PHE A 211 12.30 -4.47 -5.33
C PHE A 211 10.93 -5.07 -5.64
N ALA A 212 9.98 -4.26 -6.12
CA ALA A 212 8.60 -4.73 -6.29
C ALA A 212 8.47 -5.87 -7.31
N PHE A 213 9.26 -5.86 -8.39
CA PHE A 213 9.30 -6.93 -9.40
C PHE A 213 10.41 -7.98 -9.16
N LEU A 214 11.05 -7.97 -8.00
CA LEU A 214 12.11 -8.94 -7.68
C LEU A 214 11.66 -10.07 -6.74
N GLY A 215 10.36 -10.17 -6.46
CA GLY A 215 9.79 -11.27 -5.69
C GLY A 215 9.91 -12.62 -6.43
N ASP A 216 10.04 -13.71 -5.69
CA ASP A 216 9.92 -15.06 -6.23
C ASP A 216 8.49 -15.37 -6.65
N ILE A 217 7.52 -14.77 -5.95
CA ILE A 217 6.10 -14.78 -6.31
C ILE A 217 5.55 -13.37 -6.20
N ILE A 218 4.92 -12.92 -7.27
CA ILE A 218 4.37 -11.57 -7.41
C ILE A 218 2.85 -11.64 -7.47
N LEU A 219 2.19 -11.11 -6.43
CA LEU A 219 0.74 -10.92 -6.40
C LEU A 219 0.40 -9.46 -6.71
N ALA A 220 -0.73 -9.23 -7.37
CA ALA A 220 -1.23 -7.87 -7.57
C ALA A 220 -2.73 -7.75 -7.31
N GLU A 221 -3.17 -6.60 -6.75
CA GLU A 221 -4.60 -6.28 -6.64
C GLU A 221 -5.20 -6.01 -8.02
N PRO A 222 -6.46 -6.43 -8.30
CA PRO A 222 -7.12 -6.20 -9.58
C PRO A 222 -7.13 -4.72 -9.98
N GLY A 223 -6.86 -4.42 -11.23
CA GLY A 223 -6.92 -3.09 -11.82
C GLY A 223 -5.89 -2.09 -11.29
N ALA A 224 -4.89 -2.51 -10.51
CA ALA A 224 -3.84 -1.63 -10.01
C ALA A 224 -2.99 -1.08 -11.16
N LEU A 225 -2.58 0.19 -11.04
CA LEU A 225 -1.64 0.82 -11.97
C LEU A 225 -0.21 0.49 -11.53
N ILE A 226 0.49 -0.25 -12.37
CA ILE A 226 1.82 -0.79 -12.04
C ILE A 226 2.76 -0.56 -13.23
N GLY A 227 3.91 0.07 -13.00
CA GLY A 227 4.88 0.33 -14.06
C GLY A 227 6.00 1.25 -13.60
N PHE A 228 6.88 1.63 -14.52
CA PHE A 228 7.97 2.56 -14.21
C PHE A 228 7.56 4.00 -14.45
N ALA A 229 7.46 4.42 -15.71
CA ALA A 229 6.98 5.75 -16.07
C ALA A 229 5.45 5.78 -16.07
N GLY A 230 4.85 6.86 -15.56
CA GLY A 230 3.39 7.04 -15.59
C GLY A 230 2.85 7.16 -17.03
N PRO A 231 1.60 6.71 -17.29
CA PRO A 231 1.00 6.76 -18.63
C PRO A 231 1.09 8.14 -19.29
N ARG A 232 0.81 9.21 -18.55
CA ARG A 232 0.91 10.59 -19.05
C ARG A 232 2.31 10.92 -19.57
N VAL A 233 3.35 10.50 -18.85
CA VAL A 233 4.75 10.78 -19.26
C VAL A 233 5.07 10.03 -20.54
N ILE A 234 4.66 8.76 -20.64
CA ILE A 234 4.87 7.94 -21.85
C ILE A 234 4.15 8.59 -23.03
N GLU A 235 2.85 8.87 -22.92
CA GLU A 235 2.05 9.47 -23.99
C GLU A 235 2.63 10.81 -24.49
N GLN A 236 3.11 11.66 -23.58
CA GLN A 236 3.75 12.91 -23.94
C GLN A 236 5.09 12.70 -24.66
N THR A 237 5.83 11.67 -24.28
CA THR A 237 7.13 11.36 -24.88
C THR A 237 6.99 10.76 -26.27
N ILE A 238 6.11 9.75 -26.42
CA ILE A 238 5.93 9.07 -27.71
C ILE A 238 4.87 9.76 -28.60
N ARG A 239 4.14 10.74 -28.07
CA ARG A 239 3.06 11.47 -28.73
C ARG A 239 1.95 10.59 -29.28
N GLN A 240 1.66 9.47 -28.60
CA GLN A 240 0.60 8.54 -28.92
C GLN A 240 -0.19 8.20 -27.69
N LYS A 241 -1.48 7.88 -27.87
CA LYS A 241 -2.33 7.40 -26.77
C LYS A 241 -1.99 5.93 -26.48
N LEU A 242 -1.91 5.61 -25.20
CA LEU A 242 -1.72 4.25 -24.73
C LEU A 242 -3.05 3.47 -24.76
N PRO A 243 -3.02 2.15 -24.92
CA PRO A 243 -4.18 1.30 -24.66
C PRO A 243 -4.77 1.56 -23.27
N SER A 244 -6.08 1.43 -23.11
CA SER A 244 -6.79 1.75 -21.87
C SER A 244 -6.40 0.86 -20.68
N ASP A 245 -5.96 -0.35 -20.96
CA ASP A 245 -5.53 -1.38 -20.02
C ASP A 245 -4.02 -1.41 -19.79
N PHE A 246 -3.26 -0.58 -20.52
CA PHE A 246 -1.81 -0.52 -20.41
C PHE A 246 -1.36 -0.23 -18.97
N GLN A 247 -0.37 -0.97 -18.49
CA GLN A 247 0.13 -0.91 -17.09
C GLN A 247 -0.92 -1.28 -16.03
N ARG A 248 -2.03 -1.93 -16.39
CA ARG A 248 -2.95 -2.51 -15.42
C ARG A 248 -2.53 -3.93 -15.03
N THR A 249 -2.94 -4.34 -13.85
CA THR A 249 -2.64 -5.68 -13.32
C THR A 249 -2.94 -6.79 -14.33
N GLU A 250 -4.10 -6.72 -14.98
CA GLU A 250 -4.56 -7.72 -15.94
C GLU A 250 -3.62 -7.78 -17.15
N PHE A 251 -3.26 -6.61 -17.69
CA PHE A 251 -2.31 -6.49 -18.79
C PHE A 251 -0.94 -7.10 -18.42
N LEU A 252 -0.42 -6.78 -17.22
CA LEU A 252 0.87 -7.29 -16.77
C LEU A 252 0.83 -8.80 -16.49
N PHE A 253 -0.29 -9.32 -16.03
CA PHE A 253 -0.49 -10.75 -15.84
C PHE A 253 -0.46 -11.51 -17.17
N GLU A 254 -1.15 -11.01 -18.20
CA GLU A 254 -1.14 -11.58 -19.54
C GLU A 254 0.27 -11.57 -20.18
N HIS A 255 1.12 -10.60 -19.77
CA HIS A 255 2.51 -10.51 -20.24
C HIS A 255 3.52 -11.21 -19.32
N GLY A 256 3.07 -12.00 -18.34
CA GLY A 256 3.93 -12.81 -17.49
C GLY A 256 4.76 -12.03 -16.47
N MET A 257 4.37 -10.78 -16.14
CA MET A 257 5.05 -9.95 -15.15
C MET A 257 4.49 -10.10 -13.73
N ILE A 258 3.35 -10.77 -13.60
CA ILE A 258 2.64 -11.02 -12.34
C ILE A 258 2.21 -12.48 -12.35
N ASP A 259 2.37 -13.16 -11.21
CA ASP A 259 2.03 -14.59 -11.07
C ASP A 259 0.56 -14.78 -10.65
N ILE A 260 0.03 -13.91 -9.82
CA ILE A 260 -1.31 -14.08 -9.23
C ILE A 260 -2.04 -12.72 -9.16
N ILE A 261 -3.24 -12.64 -9.75
CA ILE A 261 -4.17 -11.56 -9.46
C ILE A 261 -4.98 -11.95 -8.23
N SER A 262 -4.85 -11.19 -7.15
CA SER A 262 -5.49 -11.51 -5.87
C SER A 262 -6.37 -10.37 -5.40
N LYS A 263 -7.65 -10.65 -5.15
CA LYS A 263 -8.54 -9.68 -4.50
C LYS A 263 -8.04 -9.40 -3.09
N ARG A 264 -8.25 -8.17 -2.64
CA ARG A 264 -7.79 -7.70 -1.33
C ARG A 264 -8.26 -8.61 -0.18
N ALA A 265 -9.50 -9.07 -0.23
CA ALA A 265 -10.05 -9.98 0.77
C ALA A 265 -9.40 -11.38 0.78
N GLU A 266 -8.78 -11.78 -0.33
CA GLU A 266 -8.18 -13.09 -0.52
C GLU A 266 -6.65 -13.08 -0.30
N LEU A 267 -6.03 -11.88 -0.20
CA LEU A 267 -4.57 -11.71 -0.12
C LEU A 267 -3.95 -12.47 1.05
N LYS A 268 -4.53 -12.37 2.25
CA LYS A 268 -4.03 -13.07 3.44
C LYS A 268 -4.03 -14.59 3.24
N ASP A 269 -5.12 -15.13 2.72
CA ASP A 269 -5.27 -16.57 2.50
C ASP A 269 -4.32 -17.07 1.42
N ASN A 270 -4.17 -16.31 0.33
CA ASN A 270 -3.24 -16.66 -0.76
C ASN A 270 -1.78 -16.64 -0.27
N ILE A 271 -1.36 -15.60 0.44
CA ILE A 271 -0.02 -15.52 1.02
C ILE A 271 0.18 -16.67 2.04
N SER A 272 -0.79 -16.92 2.92
CA SER A 272 -0.70 -18.04 3.89
C SER A 272 -0.51 -19.40 3.20
N LYS A 273 -1.21 -19.65 2.09
CA LYS A 273 -1.03 -20.89 1.30
C LYS A 273 0.37 -20.97 0.70
N ILE A 274 0.84 -19.88 0.08
CA ILE A 274 2.19 -19.79 -0.48
C ILE A 274 3.24 -20.10 0.59
N LEU A 275 3.13 -19.45 1.75
CA LEU A 275 4.05 -19.67 2.87
C LEU A 275 4.05 -21.11 3.34
N LYS A 276 2.89 -21.74 3.49
CA LYS A 276 2.77 -23.15 3.94
C LYS A 276 3.32 -24.17 2.94
N ILE A 277 3.35 -23.82 1.65
CA ILE A 277 3.85 -24.72 0.60
C ILE A 277 5.36 -24.56 0.43
N LEU A 278 5.87 -23.33 0.48
CA LEU A 278 7.24 -23.02 0.09
C LEU A 278 8.18 -22.73 1.25
N TYR A 279 7.66 -22.46 2.44
CA TYR A 279 8.45 -22.27 3.64
C TYR A 279 8.31 -23.51 4.52
N THR A 280 9.29 -24.39 4.42
CA THR A 280 9.39 -25.65 5.20
C THR A 280 10.63 -25.63 6.08
#